data_2781d1e6f493b920e39ea85fe179f71e
#
_entry.id   2781d1e6f493b920e39ea85fe179f71e
#
_cell.length_a   1.000
_cell.length_b   1.000
_cell.length_c   1.000
_cell.angle_alpha   90.00
_cell.angle_beta   90.00
_cell.angle_gamma   90.00
#
_symmetry.space_group_name_H-M   'P 1'
#
loop_
_entity.id
_entity.type
_entity.pdbx_description
1 polymer ?
#
loop_
_entity_poly.entity_id
_entity_poly.type
_entity_poly.pdbx_seq_one_letter_code
_entity_poly.pdbx_strand_id
1 'polypeptide(L)'
;YFVADLLRAMGYRTTVSPHGGDHGIDIIAYKDELPPRILVQVKSQDSDIKETTIQSLKGAMHEGDYGLFVSLSNYAKNAQVYLQHTPIIRGINGNELVDLILKYYDDLSEKYKKMIPLKKVYIPVAHIDAD
;
A
#
# COMPACT_ATOMS: atom_id res chain seq x y z
N TYR A 1 -8.90 9.86 -0.22
CA TYR A 1 -7.99 9.06 0.59
C TYR A 1 -6.75 8.72 -0.24
N PHE A 2 -5.59 9.06 0.27
CA PHE A 2 -4.38 9.01 -0.56
C PHE A 2 -4.02 7.60 -1.03
N VAL A 3 -4.05 6.63 -0.15
CA VAL A 3 -3.71 5.24 -0.53
C VAL A 3 -4.70 4.70 -1.54
N ALA A 4 -5.98 5.04 -1.40
CA ALA A 4 -6.98 4.64 -2.39
C ALA A 4 -6.68 5.26 -3.76
N ASP A 5 -6.28 6.53 -3.78
CA ASP A 5 -5.92 7.19 -5.03
C ASP A 5 -4.70 6.54 -5.67
N LEU A 6 -3.69 6.20 -4.86
CA LEU A 6 -2.51 5.50 -5.35
C LEU A 6 -2.89 4.15 -5.96
N LEU A 7 -3.77 3.40 -5.30
CA LEU A 7 -4.22 2.11 -5.83
C LEU A 7 -4.97 2.29 -7.16
N ARG A 8 -5.79 3.35 -7.26
CA ARG A 8 -6.46 3.64 -8.54
C ARG A 8 -5.45 3.99 -9.63
N ALA A 9 -4.39 4.73 -9.28
CA ALA A 9 -3.31 5.04 -10.22
C ALA A 9 -2.60 3.77 -10.70
N MET A 10 -2.57 2.75 -9.86
CA MET A 10 -1.97 1.46 -10.20
C MET A 10 -2.92 0.56 -10.99
N GLY A 11 -4.15 1.00 -11.24
CA GLY A 11 -5.12 0.25 -12.03
C GLY A 11 -6.16 -0.50 -11.25
N TYR A 12 -6.26 -0.28 -9.93
CA TYR A 12 -7.27 -0.95 -9.10
C TYR A 12 -8.52 -0.09 -8.96
N ARG A 13 -9.65 -0.74 -8.78
CA ARG A 13 -10.87 -0.08 -8.32
C ARG A 13 -10.86 -0.14 -6.80
N THR A 14 -11.35 0.89 -6.16
CA THR A 14 -11.29 0.99 -4.70
C THR A 14 -12.63 1.43 -4.11
N THR A 15 -12.93 0.88 -2.94
CA THR A 15 -14.03 1.32 -2.11
C THR A 15 -13.43 1.66 -0.74
N VAL A 16 -13.64 2.88 -0.28
CA VAL A 16 -13.10 3.32 1.01
C VAL A 16 -14.15 3.09 2.08
N SER A 17 -13.75 2.44 3.18
CA SER A 17 -14.63 2.20 4.29
C SER A 17 -14.89 3.49 5.07
N PRO A 18 -16.10 3.66 5.63
CA PRO A 18 -16.33 4.79 6.54
C PRO A 18 -15.44 4.67 7.77
N HIS A 19 -15.31 5.78 8.51
CA HIS A 19 -14.52 5.79 9.72
C HIS A 19 -14.92 4.65 10.66
N GLY A 20 -13.94 3.93 11.16
CA GLY A 20 -14.21 2.81 12.04
C GLY A 20 -14.68 1.57 11.31
N GLY A 21 -14.35 1.45 10.04
CA GLY A 21 -14.73 0.28 9.25
C GLY A 21 -14.42 -1.02 9.95
N ASP A 22 -15.13 -2.08 9.59
CA ASP A 22 -15.05 -3.36 10.26
C ASP A 22 -13.63 -3.88 10.29
N HIS A 23 -13.19 -4.27 11.49
CA HIS A 23 -11.87 -4.90 11.71
C HIS A 23 -10.68 -4.06 11.24
N GLY A 24 -10.85 -2.74 11.17
CA GLY A 24 -9.75 -1.86 10.78
C GLY A 24 -9.45 -1.84 9.28
N ILE A 25 -10.34 -2.41 8.47
CA ILE A 25 -10.16 -2.37 7.02
C ILE A 25 -10.52 -0.99 6.50
N ASP A 26 -9.58 -0.36 5.83
CA ASP A 26 -9.76 1.00 5.34
C ASP A 26 -10.22 1.06 3.89
N ILE A 27 -9.75 0.13 3.08
CA ILE A 27 -10.02 0.13 1.64
C ILE A 27 -10.23 -1.31 1.19
N ILE A 28 -11.14 -1.50 0.25
CA ILE A 28 -11.26 -2.76 -0.48
C ILE A 28 -10.93 -2.46 -1.93
N ALA A 29 -10.00 -3.21 -2.50
CA ALA A 29 -9.55 -2.98 -3.87
C ALA A 29 -9.70 -4.25 -4.70
N TYR A 30 -9.97 -4.09 -5.99
CA TYR A 30 -9.95 -5.19 -6.94
C TYR A 30 -9.53 -4.67 -8.32
N LYS A 31 -8.97 -5.55 -9.10
CA LYS A 31 -8.49 -5.19 -10.42
C LYS A 31 -9.67 -4.93 -11.36
N ASP A 32 -10.70 -5.74 -11.26
CA ASP A 32 -11.94 -5.55 -11.99
C ASP A 32 -13.08 -5.94 -11.04
N GLU A 33 -14.23 -6.30 -11.55
CA GLU A 33 -15.39 -6.53 -10.68
C GLU A 33 -15.46 -7.93 -10.11
N LEU A 34 -14.44 -8.74 -10.39
CA LEU A 34 -14.42 -10.13 -9.94
C LEU A 34 -13.33 -10.36 -8.90
N PRO A 35 -13.47 -11.41 -8.09
CA PRO A 35 -12.40 -11.77 -7.16
C PRO A 35 -11.08 -12.01 -7.88
N PRO A 36 -9.98 -11.89 -7.19
CA PRO A 36 -9.88 -11.69 -5.73
C PRO A 36 -10.04 -10.24 -5.34
N ARG A 37 -10.50 -10.05 -4.09
CA ARG A 37 -10.44 -8.71 -3.47
C ARG A 37 -9.18 -8.59 -2.65
N ILE A 38 -8.74 -7.34 -2.49
CA ILE A 38 -7.62 -7.00 -1.66
C ILE A 38 -8.13 -6.13 -0.52
N LEU A 39 -7.97 -6.59 0.72
CA LEU A 39 -8.33 -5.81 1.89
C LEU A 39 -7.13 -5.01 2.32
N VAL A 40 -7.28 -3.71 2.43
CA VAL A 40 -6.17 -2.79 2.71
C VAL A 40 -6.36 -2.16 4.08
N GLN A 41 -5.33 -2.24 4.91
CA GLN A 41 -5.29 -1.56 6.19
C GLN A 41 -4.10 -0.59 6.19
N VAL A 42 -4.34 0.63 6.63
CA VAL A 42 -3.32 1.67 6.65
C VAL A 42 -3.08 2.10 8.10
N LYS A 43 -1.83 2.14 8.52
CA LYS A 43 -1.44 2.61 9.84
C LYS A 43 -0.37 3.67 9.69
N SER A 44 -0.57 4.80 10.38
CA SER A 44 0.39 5.90 10.35
C SER A 44 1.03 6.13 11.72
N GLN A 45 1.21 5.08 12.50
CA GLN A 45 1.84 5.18 13.80
C GLN A 45 3.35 5.36 13.69
N ASP A 46 3.98 5.90 14.72
CA ASP A 46 5.42 6.12 14.72
C ASP A 46 6.19 4.87 15.10
N SER A 47 5.61 4.01 15.92
CA SER A 47 6.29 2.80 16.37
C SER A 47 6.19 1.69 15.32
N ASP A 48 7.07 0.70 15.46
CA ASP A 48 7.09 -0.44 14.54
C ASP A 48 5.78 -1.23 14.59
N ILE A 49 5.39 -1.74 13.46
CA ILE A 49 4.19 -2.57 13.33
C ILE A 49 4.50 -3.96 13.87
N LYS A 50 3.65 -4.43 14.77
CA LYS A 50 3.82 -5.74 15.40
C LYS A 50 3.00 -6.80 14.68
N GLU A 51 3.38 -8.04 14.89
CA GLU A 51 2.70 -9.18 14.28
C GLU A 51 1.20 -9.19 14.57
N THR A 52 0.81 -8.89 15.81
CA THR A 52 -0.60 -8.90 16.20
C THR A 52 -1.44 -7.93 15.39
N THR A 53 -0.85 -6.81 14.99
CA THR A 53 -1.56 -5.82 14.16
C THR A 53 -1.86 -6.39 12.77
N ILE A 54 -0.90 -7.12 12.20
CA ILE A 54 -1.11 -7.73 10.87
C ILE A 54 -2.08 -8.89 10.96
N GLN A 55 -2.05 -9.65 12.06
CA GLN A 55 -3.00 -10.74 12.28
C GLN A 55 -4.43 -10.25 12.31
N SER A 56 -4.65 -9.02 12.76
CA SER A 56 -5.97 -8.41 12.73
C SER A 56 -6.50 -8.27 11.30
N LEU A 57 -5.65 -7.91 10.36
CA LEU A 57 -6.01 -7.89 8.95
C LEU A 57 -6.33 -9.30 8.46
N LYS A 58 -5.49 -10.26 8.80
CA LYS A 58 -5.71 -11.66 8.42
C LYS A 58 -7.06 -12.16 8.91
N GLY A 59 -7.44 -11.78 10.12
CA GLY A 59 -8.72 -12.19 10.72
C GLY A 59 -9.94 -11.63 9.98
N ALA A 60 -9.80 -10.53 9.27
CA ALA A 60 -10.88 -9.93 8.50
C ALA A 60 -11.00 -10.51 7.10
N MET A 61 -10.01 -11.27 6.65
CA MET A 61 -10.00 -11.80 5.29
C MET A 61 -10.82 -13.08 5.19
N HIS A 62 -11.51 -13.21 4.07
CA HIS A 62 -12.22 -14.43 3.74
C HIS A 62 -11.34 -15.29 2.83
N GLU A 63 -11.71 -16.52 2.66
CA GLU A 63 -10.99 -17.40 1.76
C GLU A 63 -10.94 -16.80 0.37
N GLY A 64 -9.76 -16.78 -0.24
CA GLY A 64 -9.57 -16.19 -1.56
C GLY A 64 -9.22 -14.72 -1.54
N ASP A 65 -9.32 -14.04 -0.40
CA ASP A 65 -8.93 -12.63 -0.30
C ASP A 65 -7.41 -12.51 -0.20
N TYR A 66 -6.92 -11.37 -0.64
CA TYR A 66 -5.54 -10.96 -0.37
C TYR A 66 -5.56 -9.75 0.57
N GLY A 67 -4.45 -9.52 1.25
CA GLY A 67 -4.31 -8.41 2.16
C GLY A 67 -3.13 -7.52 1.79
N LEU A 68 -3.31 -6.22 2.01
CA LEU A 68 -2.24 -5.24 1.86
C LEU A 68 -2.20 -4.40 3.12
N PHE A 69 -1.06 -4.44 3.81
CA PHE A 69 -0.86 -3.61 4.99
C PHE A 69 0.11 -2.50 4.63
N VAL A 70 -0.31 -1.24 4.80
CA VAL A 70 0.51 -0.08 4.46
C VAL A 70 0.85 0.66 5.74
N SER A 71 2.12 0.91 5.97
CA SER A 71 2.59 1.64 7.14
C SER A 71 3.68 2.64 6.75
N LEU A 72 3.70 3.77 7.42
CA LEU A 72 4.79 4.73 7.27
C LEU A 72 5.99 4.34 8.11
N SER A 73 5.81 3.49 9.10
CA SER A 73 6.91 3.01 9.94
C SER A 73 7.38 1.63 9.47
N ASN A 74 8.38 1.12 10.14
CA ASN A 74 8.93 -0.19 9.82
C ASN A 74 8.13 -1.30 10.52
N TYR A 75 8.44 -2.52 10.18
CA TYR A 75 7.79 -3.69 10.76
C TYR A 75 8.73 -4.33 11.78
N ALA A 76 8.20 -4.67 12.94
CA ALA A 76 8.96 -5.40 13.95
C ALA A 76 9.41 -6.74 13.38
N LYS A 77 10.43 -7.33 13.97
CA LYS A 77 10.99 -8.58 13.46
C LYS A 77 9.96 -9.69 13.37
N ASN A 78 9.12 -9.83 14.40
CA ASN A 78 8.10 -10.86 14.40
C ASN A 78 7.06 -10.61 13.28
N ALA A 79 6.76 -9.35 12.98
CA ALA A 79 5.86 -9.01 11.88
C ALA A 79 6.49 -9.37 10.53
N GLN A 80 7.78 -9.11 10.37
CA GLN A 80 8.48 -9.46 9.13
C GLN A 80 8.44 -10.97 8.90
N VAL A 81 8.69 -11.75 9.94
CA VAL A 81 8.65 -13.21 9.85
C VAL A 81 7.24 -13.68 9.50
N TYR A 82 6.23 -13.09 10.16
CA TYR A 82 4.84 -13.42 9.88
C TYR A 82 4.50 -13.18 8.40
N LEU A 83 4.93 -12.03 7.87
CA LEU A 83 4.68 -11.69 6.46
C LEU A 83 5.38 -12.66 5.50
N GLN A 84 6.59 -13.09 5.85
CA GLN A 84 7.31 -14.06 5.02
C GLN A 84 6.57 -15.39 4.93
N HIS A 85 5.86 -15.77 5.98
CA HIS A 85 5.13 -17.02 6.03
C HIS A 85 3.65 -16.88 5.68
N THR A 86 3.22 -15.71 5.26
CA THR A 86 1.81 -15.44 4.93
C THR A 86 1.74 -14.74 3.58
N PRO A 87 1.98 -15.47 2.49
CA PRO A 87 2.13 -14.84 1.17
C PRO A 87 0.87 -14.15 0.65
N ILE A 88 -0.30 -14.40 1.23
CA ILE A 88 -1.52 -13.71 0.84
C ILE A 88 -1.60 -12.29 1.39
N ILE A 89 -0.66 -11.89 2.26
CA ILE A 89 -0.60 -10.52 2.78
C ILE A 89 0.74 -9.92 2.40
N ARG A 90 0.70 -8.74 1.79
CA ARG A 90 1.87 -7.94 1.51
C ARG A 90 1.93 -6.77 2.48
N GLY A 91 3.09 -6.54 3.09
CA GLY A 91 3.33 -5.36 3.90
C GLY A 91 4.18 -4.36 3.14
N ILE A 92 3.82 -3.10 3.20
CA ILE A 92 4.57 -2.00 2.57
C ILE A 92 4.96 -1.01 3.65
N ASN A 93 6.23 -0.66 3.71
CA ASN A 93 6.71 0.37 4.65
C ASN A 93 6.77 1.73 3.97
N GLY A 94 7.22 2.76 4.72
CA GLY A 94 7.28 4.11 4.19
C GLY A 94 8.16 4.25 2.96
N ASN A 95 9.31 3.57 2.93
CA ASN A 95 10.22 3.65 1.79
C ASN A 95 9.60 3.03 0.54
N GLU A 96 8.96 1.88 0.69
CA GLU A 96 8.27 1.24 -0.43
C GLU A 96 7.09 2.06 -0.91
N LEU A 97 6.39 2.72 0.02
CA LEU A 97 5.29 3.59 -0.34
C LEU A 97 5.78 4.77 -1.19
N VAL A 98 6.89 5.38 -0.80
CA VAL A 98 7.49 6.49 -1.58
C VAL A 98 7.85 6.01 -2.97
N ASP A 99 8.44 4.84 -3.09
CA ASP A 99 8.80 4.28 -4.40
C ASP A 99 7.57 4.11 -5.30
N LEU A 100 6.46 3.65 -4.73
CA LEU A 100 5.22 3.51 -5.48
C LEU A 100 4.64 4.86 -5.89
N ILE A 101 4.70 5.85 -5.00
CA ILE A 101 4.25 7.21 -5.31
C ILE A 101 5.03 7.77 -6.49
N LEU A 102 6.34 7.63 -6.48
CA LEU A 102 7.18 8.12 -7.57
C LEU A 102 6.88 7.38 -8.88
N LYS A 103 6.71 6.08 -8.80
CA LYS A 103 6.46 5.27 -9.99
C LYS A 103 5.13 5.62 -10.66
N TYR A 104 4.10 5.89 -9.88
CA TYR A 104 2.76 6.15 -10.40
C TYR A 104 2.33 7.60 -10.28
N TYR A 105 3.28 8.50 -10.06
CA TYR A 105 2.99 9.90 -9.78
C TYR A 105 2.11 10.55 -10.85
N ASP A 106 2.42 10.31 -12.12
CA ASP A 106 1.69 10.95 -13.21
C ASP A 106 0.23 10.53 -13.27
N ASP A 107 -0.11 9.38 -12.72
CA ASP A 107 -1.47 8.86 -12.73
C ASP A 107 -2.25 9.21 -11.47
N LEU A 108 -1.64 9.90 -10.51
CA LEU A 108 -2.33 10.38 -9.33
C LEU A 108 -3.30 11.50 -9.69
N SER A 109 -4.33 11.69 -8.87
CA SER A 109 -5.25 12.80 -9.08
C SER A 109 -4.55 14.13 -8.84
N GLU A 110 -5.06 15.20 -9.43
CA GLU A 110 -4.49 16.52 -9.30
C GLU A 110 -4.41 16.98 -7.84
N LYS A 111 -5.39 16.61 -7.04
CA LYS A 111 -5.40 16.93 -5.62
C LYS A 111 -4.13 16.44 -4.93
N TYR A 112 -3.73 15.20 -5.19
CA TYR A 112 -2.57 14.62 -4.52
C TYR A 112 -1.26 15.05 -5.16
N LYS A 113 -1.26 15.32 -6.46
CA LYS A 113 -0.09 15.90 -7.10
C LYS A 113 0.24 17.26 -6.51
N LYS A 114 -0.78 18.05 -6.19
CA LYS A 114 -0.55 19.36 -5.56
C LYS A 114 -0.01 19.23 -4.14
N MET A 115 -0.40 18.17 -3.43
CA MET A 115 0.08 17.94 -2.08
C MET A 115 1.54 17.47 -2.07
N ILE A 116 1.97 16.83 -3.16
CA ILE A 116 3.33 16.29 -3.28
C ILE A 116 3.89 16.80 -4.61
N PRO A 117 4.20 18.11 -4.70
CA PRO A 117 4.69 18.64 -5.98
C PRO A 117 6.08 18.11 -6.30
N LEU A 118 6.21 17.48 -7.46
CA LEU A 118 7.46 16.99 -7.95
C LEU A 118 7.79 17.68 -9.27
N LYS A 119 9.07 17.98 -9.45
CA LYS A 119 9.53 18.57 -10.68
C LYS A 119 10.32 17.53 -11.43
N LYS A 120 9.96 17.30 -12.69
CA LYS A 120 10.72 16.40 -13.52
C LYS A 120 12.01 17.11 -13.96
N VAL A 121 13.12 16.49 -13.67
CA VAL A 121 14.42 17.01 -14.07
C VAL A 121 15.11 15.90 -14.87
N TYR A 122 15.51 16.23 -16.10
CA TYR A 122 16.25 15.29 -16.90
C TYR A 122 17.71 15.44 -16.56
N ILE A 123 18.29 14.40 -15.98
CA ILE A 123 19.70 14.40 -15.61
C ILE A 123 20.44 13.61 -16.67
N PRO A 124 21.48 14.17 -17.28
CA PRO A 124 22.27 13.41 -18.21
C PRO A 124 22.88 12.20 -17.51
N VAL A 125 22.61 11.04 -18.04
CA VAL A 125 23.15 9.83 -17.47
C VAL A 125 24.40 9.52 -18.22
N ALA A 126 25.50 9.41 -17.50
CA ALA A 126 26.72 8.94 -18.11
C ALA A 126 26.42 7.52 -18.55
N HIS A 127 26.87 7.21 -19.76
CA HIS A 127 26.55 5.99 -20.25
C HIS A 127 27.40 5.03 -19.63
N ILE A 128 26.93 4.51 -18.74
CA ILE A 128 27.60 3.62 -18.12
C ILE A 128 27.40 2.42 -18.74
N ASP A 129 27.92 1.93 -19.29
CA ASP A 129 27.65 0.92 -19.75
C ASP A 129 27.49 -0.04 -19.12
N ALA A 130 27.04 -0.29 -19.05
CA ALA A 130 26.74 -1.01 -18.30
C ALA A 130 26.79 -2.25 -18.66
N ASP A 131 27.09 -2.39 -19.05
CA ASP A 131 27.12 -3.29 -19.17
C ASP A 131 27.38 -3.69 -18.69
#